data_8feb9b1c66059076d6f42e20acd16781
#
_entry.id   8feb9b1c66059076d6f42e20acd16781
#
_cell.length_a   1.000
_cell.length_b   1.000
_cell.length_c   1.000
_cell.angle_alpha   90.00
_cell.angle_beta   90.00
_cell.angle_gamma   90.00
#
_symmetry.space_group_name_H-M   'P 1'
#
loop_
_entity.id
_entity.type
_entity.pdbx_description
1 polymer ?
#
loop_
_entity_poly.entity_id
_entity_poly.type
_entity_poly.pdbx_seq_one_letter_code
_entity_poly.pdbx_strand_id
1 'polypeptide(L)'
;DVFDTLIVRDIRKKYKIRNTQLMDRIVDFLMDNVSNLSSARNITNTLGSMQEKIHHTTVGNYMQYLCNAFAFYKVRRYDIKGKKYLSSNDKYYLSDHTFRYAKLGTKNMDYGRILENIVAIELLRRGYEVYVGILYKKEIDFVAVKRSEKIYIQVSDNISEEKTFEREVAPLLQIKDAYPKYVIARTRHDE
;
A
#
# COMPACT_ATOMS: atom_id res chain seq x y z
N ASP A 1 -18.81 13.33 -3.38
CA ASP A 1 -17.78 12.83 -2.46
C ASP A 1 -16.66 13.86 -2.33
N VAL A 2 -16.20 14.11 -1.09
CA VAL A 2 -15.14 15.10 -0.79
C VAL A 2 -13.84 14.76 -1.54
N PHE A 3 -13.46 13.50 -1.57
CA PHE A 3 -12.27 13.04 -2.29
C PHE A 3 -12.34 13.35 -3.79
N ASP A 4 -13.47 13.04 -4.43
CA ASP A 4 -13.66 13.32 -5.86
C ASP A 4 -13.68 14.83 -6.14
N THR A 5 -14.29 15.61 -5.26
CA THR A 5 -14.42 17.05 -5.46
C THR A 5 -13.10 17.78 -5.23
N LEU A 6 -12.36 17.46 -4.16
CA LEU A 6 -11.15 18.20 -3.80
C LEU A 6 -9.88 17.64 -4.47
N ILE A 7 -9.78 16.33 -4.63
CA ILE A 7 -8.55 15.69 -5.11
C ILE A 7 -8.68 15.32 -6.59
N VAL A 8 -9.65 14.51 -6.94
CA VAL A 8 -9.75 13.94 -8.30
C VAL A 8 -10.06 15.02 -9.34
N ARG A 9 -10.95 15.97 -9.02
CA ARG A 9 -11.26 17.11 -9.90
C ARG A 9 -10.03 17.96 -10.21
N ASP A 10 -9.24 18.28 -9.20
CA ASP A 10 -8.08 19.14 -9.38
C ASP A 10 -6.95 18.42 -10.14
N ILE A 11 -6.78 17.12 -9.92
CA ILE A 11 -5.89 16.27 -10.70
C ILE A 11 -6.32 16.25 -12.17
N ARG A 12 -7.62 16.04 -12.44
CA ARG A 12 -8.19 16.03 -13.80
C ARG A 12 -7.90 17.34 -14.53
N LYS A 13 -8.11 18.46 -13.87
CA LYS A 13 -7.84 19.79 -14.42
C LYS A 13 -6.35 20.02 -14.68
N LYS A 14 -5.50 19.73 -13.69
CA LYS A 14 -4.05 19.92 -13.77
C LYS A 14 -3.41 19.13 -14.91
N TYR A 15 -3.77 17.85 -15.04
CA TYR A 15 -3.18 16.96 -16.03
C TYR A 15 -4.01 16.80 -17.32
N LYS A 16 -5.08 17.59 -17.49
CA LYS A 16 -5.97 17.58 -18.66
C LYS A 16 -6.45 16.17 -19.02
N ILE A 17 -6.90 15.43 -18.01
CA ILE A 17 -7.31 14.03 -18.15
C ILE A 17 -8.56 13.95 -19.03
N ARG A 18 -8.47 13.22 -20.16
CA ARG A 18 -9.56 13.05 -21.11
C ARG A 18 -10.51 11.92 -20.70
N ASN A 19 -9.98 10.78 -20.31
CA ASN A 19 -10.77 9.64 -19.85
C ASN A 19 -10.99 9.69 -18.34
N THR A 20 -12.03 10.43 -17.91
CA THR A 20 -12.34 10.61 -16.50
C THR A 20 -12.91 9.32 -15.87
N GLN A 21 -13.65 8.52 -16.62
CA GLN A 21 -14.19 7.24 -16.15
C GLN A 21 -13.06 6.25 -15.84
N LEU A 22 -12.03 6.17 -16.68
CA LEU A 22 -10.86 5.35 -16.39
C LEU A 22 -10.15 5.82 -15.11
N MET A 23 -10.05 7.14 -14.91
CA MET A 23 -9.46 7.70 -13.68
C MET A 23 -10.23 7.25 -12.44
N ASP A 24 -11.56 7.33 -12.47
CA ASP A 24 -12.41 6.89 -11.36
C ASP A 24 -12.24 5.41 -11.07
N ARG A 25 -12.24 4.57 -12.09
CA ARG A 25 -12.03 3.12 -11.97
C ARG A 25 -10.65 2.78 -11.37
N ILE A 26 -9.62 3.54 -11.72
CA ILE A 26 -8.27 3.37 -11.13
C ILE A 26 -8.28 3.77 -9.66
N VAL A 27 -8.94 4.87 -9.30
CA VAL A 27 -9.10 5.32 -7.91
C VAL A 27 -9.83 4.25 -7.09
N ASP A 28 -10.97 3.77 -7.59
CA ASP A 28 -11.76 2.72 -6.92
C ASP A 28 -10.95 1.44 -6.73
N PHE A 29 -10.22 1.02 -7.78
CA PHE A 29 -9.34 -0.14 -7.70
C PHE A 29 -8.26 0.03 -6.64
N LEU A 30 -7.56 1.18 -6.61
CA LEU A 30 -6.50 1.43 -5.65
C LEU A 30 -7.03 1.51 -4.22
N MET A 31 -8.22 2.10 -4.00
CA MET A 31 -8.87 2.15 -2.70
C MET A 31 -9.29 0.77 -2.20
N ASP A 32 -9.81 -0.07 -3.10
CA ASP A 32 -10.22 -1.44 -2.74
C ASP A 32 -9.03 -2.38 -2.55
N ASN A 33 -7.89 -2.07 -3.18
CA ASN A 33 -6.66 -2.85 -3.11
C ASN A 33 -5.55 -2.17 -2.30
N VAL A 34 -5.90 -1.30 -1.36
CA VAL A 34 -4.94 -0.73 -0.40
C VAL A 34 -4.16 -1.86 0.26
N SER A 35 -2.85 -1.67 0.43
CA SER A 35 -1.91 -2.68 0.98
C SER A 35 -1.66 -3.91 0.10
N ASN A 36 -2.33 -4.06 -1.04
CA ASN A 36 -2.04 -5.13 -1.99
C ASN A 36 -1.01 -4.70 -3.03
N LEU A 37 -0.21 -5.66 -3.48
CA LEU A 37 0.71 -5.43 -4.59
C LEU A 37 -0.05 -5.11 -5.87
N SER A 38 0.24 -3.97 -6.47
CA SER A 38 -0.42 -3.46 -7.66
C SER A 38 0.59 -2.95 -8.70
N SER A 39 0.24 -3.06 -9.96
CA SER A 39 1.01 -2.49 -11.08
C SER A 39 0.06 -1.99 -12.16
N ALA A 40 0.55 -1.05 -12.99
CA ALA A 40 -0.24 -0.55 -14.12
C ALA A 40 -0.72 -1.68 -15.04
N ARG A 41 0.11 -2.72 -15.26
CA ARG A 41 -0.25 -3.89 -16.08
C ARG A 41 -1.37 -4.72 -15.42
N ASN A 42 -1.26 -4.98 -14.12
CA ASN A 42 -2.28 -5.72 -13.39
C ASN A 42 -3.63 -4.96 -13.44
N ILE A 43 -3.62 -3.67 -13.12
CA ILE A 43 -4.81 -2.82 -13.18
C ILE A 43 -5.40 -2.81 -14.59
N THR A 44 -4.55 -2.66 -15.63
CA THR A 44 -5.01 -2.71 -17.02
C THR A 44 -5.70 -4.03 -17.35
N ASN A 45 -5.15 -5.15 -16.93
CA ASN A 45 -5.73 -6.47 -17.17
C ASN A 45 -7.08 -6.62 -16.45
N THR A 46 -7.18 -6.14 -15.22
CA THR A 46 -8.44 -6.21 -14.44
C THR A 46 -9.52 -5.30 -15.02
N LEU A 47 -9.15 -4.07 -15.41
CA LEU A 47 -10.09 -3.09 -15.95
C LEU A 47 -10.41 -3.30 -17.43
N GLY A 48 -9.49 -3.86 -18.21
CA GLY A 48 -9.59 -4.02 -19.66
C GLY A 48 -10.47 -5.19 -20.12
N SER A 49 -10.93 -6.06 -19.21
CA SER A 49 -11.88 -7.16 -19.51
C SER A 49 -13.28 -6.67 -19.91
N MET A 50 -13.55 -5.37 -19.84
CA MET A 50 -14.82 -4.72 -20.22
C MET A 50 -14.61 -3.80 -21.42
N GLN A 51 -14.50 -4.36 -22.63
CA GLN A 51 -14.73 -3.72 -23.94
C GLN A 51 -13.85 -2.55 -24.40
N GLU A 52 -12.96 -1.96 -23.59
CA GLU A 52 -12.06 -0.89 -24.04
C GLU A 52 -10.59 -1.30 -24.04
N LYS A 53 -9.88 -0.93 -25.09
CA LYS A 53 -8.41 -1.13 -25.20
C LYS A 53 -7.71 -0.10 -24.32
N ILE A 54 -7.48 -0.44 -23.03
CA ILE A 54 -6.77 0.41 -22.08
C ILE A 54 -5.26 0.13 -22.20
N HIS A 55 -4.45 1.19 -22.38
CA HIS A 55 -3.00 1.06 -22.40
C HIS A 55 -2.42 1.17 -20.99
N HIS A 56 -1.55 0.22 -20.63
CA HIS A 56 -0.90 0.21 -19.30
C HIS A 56 -0.09 1.48 -19.02
N THR A 57 0.45 2.15 -20.05
CA THR A 57 1.11 3.46 -19.91
C THR A 57 0.16 4.55 -19.41
N THR A 58 -1.08 4.57 -19.92
CA THR A 58 -2.10 5.53 -19.46
C THR A 58 -2.46 5.28 -18.02
N VAL A 59 -2.68 4.00 -17.65
CA VAL A 59 -2.93 3.61 -16.25
C VAL A 59 -1.77 4.03 -15.36
N GLY A 60 -0.53 3.75 -15.76
CA GLY A 60 0.67 4.14 -15.01
C GLY A 60 0.78 5.66 -14.80
N ASN A 61 0.47 6.44 -15.84
CA ASN A 61 0.45 7.90 -15.74
C ASN A 61 -0.61 8.38 -14.74
N TYR A 62 -1.82 7.82 -14.77
CA TYR A 62 -2.88 8.20 -13.84
C TYR A 62 -2.54 7.83 -12.39
N MET A 63 -1.95 6.66 -12.17
CA MET A 63 -1.42 6.28 -10.85
C MET A 63 -0.35 7.27 -10.37
N GLN A 64 0.56 7.68 -11.27
CA GLN A 64 1.59 8.67 -10.93
C GLN A 64 0.98 10.04 -10.59
N TYR A 65 -0.07 10.48 -11.30
CA TYR A 65 -0.75 11.74 -11.00
C TYR A 65 -1.40 11.73 -9.63
N LEU A 66 -2.01 10.60 -9.24
CA LEU A 66 -2.57 10.40 -7.90
C LEU A 66 -1.47 10.46 -6.82
N CYS A 67 -0.30 9.87 -7.07
CA CYS A 67 0.83 9.94 -6.16
C CYS A 67 1.42 11.37 -6.07
N ASN A 68 1.56 12.07 -7.20
CA ASN A 68 2.06 13.43 -7.24
C ASN A 68 1.13 14.44 -6.52
N ALA A 69 -0.14 14.11 -6.39
CA ALA A 69 -1.13 14.90 -5.65
C ALA A 69 -1.26 14.44 -4.18
N PHE A 70 -0.43 13.51 -3.73
CA PHE A 70 -0.47 12.92 -2.39
C PHE A 70 -1.81 12.28 -2.04
N ALA A 71 -2.61 11.91 -3.03
CA ALA A 71 -3.82 11.11 -2.82
C ALA A 71 -3.48 9.68 -2.41
N PHE A 72 -2.43 9.14 -3.02
CA PHE A 72 -1.83 7.85 -2.69
C PHE A 72 -0.32 7.97 -2.53
N TYR A 73 0.22 7.12 -1.68
CA TYR A 73 1.65 6.94 -1.49
C TYR A 73 2.08 5.59 -2.04
N LYS A 74 3.02 5.64 -2.99
CA LYS A 74 3.62 4.46 -3.59
C LYS A 74 4.76 3.96 -2.72
N VAL A 75 4.70 2.72 -2.28
CA VAL A 75 5.74 2.05 -1.49
C VAL A 75 6.35 0.92 -2.31
N ARG A 76 7.64 1.05 -2.60
CA ARG A 76 8.40 0.12 -3.45
C ARG A 76 8.82 -1.11 -2.66
N ARG A 77 9.05 -2.20 -3.37
CA ARG A 77 9.58 -3.44 -2.78
C ARG A 77 11.10 -3.38 -2.64
N TYR A 78 11.59 -3.95 -1.54
CA TYR A 78 13.01 -4.03 -1.21
C TYR A 78 13.39 -5.46 -0.85
N ASP A 79 14.36 -6.04 -1.58
CA ASP A 79 14.94 -7.33 -1.26
C ASP A 79 15.91 -7.19 -0.09
N ILE A 80 15.52 -7.68 1.07
CA ILE A 80 16.26 -7.54 2.33
C ILE A 80 17.62 -8.25 2.23
N LYS A 81 17.66 -9.44 1.62
CA LYS A 81 18.90 -10.23 1.46
C LYS A 81 19.81 -9.64 0.38
N GLY A 82 19.24 -9.34 -0.77
CA GLY A 82 19.96 -8.79 -1.92
C GLY A 82 20.29 -7.31 -1.78
N LYS A 83 19.73 -6.62 -0.78
CA LYS A 83 19.90 -5.18 -0.52
C LYS A 83 19.65 -4.32 -1.77
N LYS A 84 18.61 -4.65 -2.53
CA LYS A 84 18.25 -3.98 -3.78
C LYS A 84 16.75 -3.70 -3.90
N TYR A 85 16.42 -2.66 -4.62
CA TYR A 85 15.03 -2.36 -4.97
C TYR A 85 14.53 -3.28 -6.08
N LEU A 86 13.27 -3.71 -5.94
CA LEU A 86 12.62 -4.53 -6.97
C LEU A 86 11.80 -3.62 -7.89
N SER A 87 11.81 -3.94 -9.17
CA SER A 87 11.22 -3.10 -10.22
C SER A 87 9.75 -3.40 -10.52
N SER A 88 9.14 -4.36 -9.85
CA SER A 88 7.79 -4.84 -10.17
C SER A 88 6.86 -4.83 -8.97
N ASN A 89 5.60 -4.49 -9.22
CA ASN A 89 4.49 -4.49 -8.27
C ASN A 89 4.81 -3.77 -6.95
N ASP A 90 4.23 -2.63 -6.77
CA ASP A 90 4.39 -1.82 -5.55
C ASP A 90 3.10 -1.87 -4.74
N LYS A 91 3.15 -1.53 -3.46
CA LYS A 91 1.94 -1.26 -2.67
C LYS A 91 1.57 0.22 -2.76
N TYR A 92 0.28 0.50 -2.67
CA TYR A 92 -0.25 1.86 -2.66
C TYR A 92 -1.06 2.07 -1.40
N TYR A 93 -0.76 3.13 -0.67
CA TYR A 93 -1.43 3.50 0.57
C TYR A 93 -2.18 4.81 0.37
N LEU A 94 -3.41 4.85 0.86
CA LEU A 94 -4.29 6.01 0.75
C LEU A 94 -3.91 7.04 1.82
N SER A 95 -3.84 8.31 1.46
CA SER A 95 -3.45 9.40 2.38
C SER A 95 -4.34 9.49 3.62
N ASP A 96 -5.63 9.19 3.45
CA ASP A 96 -6.60 9.06 4.53
C ASP A 96 -7.56 7.91 4.21
N HIS A 97 -7.56 6.88 5.03
CA HIS A 97 -8.41 5.69 4.83
C HIS A 97 -9.91 6.00 4.94
N THR A 98 -10.30 7.13 5.55
CA THR A 98 -11.71 7.54 5.61
C THR A 98 -12.30 7.81 4.24
N PHE A 99 -11.49 8.20 3.25
CA PHE A 99 -11.93 8.37 1.86
C PHE A 99 -12.43 7.06 1.25
N ARG A 100 -11.83 5.92 1.62
CA ARG A 100 -12.31 4.61 1.18
C ARG A 100 -13.73 4.35 1.68
N TYR A 101 -14.00 4.68 2.94
CA TYR A 101 -15.36 4.51 3.51
C TYR A 101 -16.38 5.41 2.84
N ALA A 102 -16.01 6.66 2.59
CA ALA A 102 -16.89 7.62 1.93
C ALA A 102 -17.25 7.18 0.50
N LYS A 103 -16.30 6.55 -0.22
CA LYS A 103 -16.48 6.20 -1.63
C LYS A 103 -17.02 4.78 -1.83
N LEU A 104 -16.48 3.79 -1.13
CA LEU A 104 -16.80 2.37 -1.31
C LEU A 104 -17.72 1.80 -0.21
N GLY A 105 -18.00 2.58 0.82
CA GLY A 105 -18.79 2.16 1.98
C GLY A 105 -18.01 1.27 2.95
N THR A 106 -18.74 0.75 3.93
CA THR A 106 -18.15 -0.04 5.05
C THR A 106 -18.36 -1.54 4.91
N LYS A 107 -18.94 -2.01 3.82
CA LYS A 107 -19.09 -3.45 3.57
C LYS A 107 -17.72 -4.09 3.32
N ASN A 108 -17.53 -5.29 3.87
CA ASN A 108 -16.30 -6.09 3.71
C ASN A 108 -15.03 -5.36 4.15
N MET A 109 -15.09 -4.71 5.32
CA MET A 109 -13.93 -4.05 5.90
C MET A 109 -12.85 -5.06 6.28
N ASP A 110 -11.67 -4.91 5.69
CA ASP A 110 -10.46 -5.62 6.08
C ASP A 110 -9.67 -4.75 7.05
N TYR A 111 -9.82 -5.01 8.34
CA TYR A 111 -9.16 -4.24 9.39
C TYR A 111 -7.64 -4.37 9.36
N GLY A 112 -7.11 -5.49 8.89
CA GLY A 112 -5.67 -5.68 8.71
C GLY A 112 -5.10 -4.67 7.70
N ARG A 113 -5.74 -4.55 6.54
CA ARG A 113 -5.33 -3.56 5.52
C ARG A 113 -5.49 -2.11 5.98
N ILE A 114 -6.53 -1.82 6.75
CA ILE A 114 -6.75 -0.50 7.31
C ILE A 114 -5.62 -0.16 8.29
N LEU A 115 -5.29 -1.07 9.20
CA LEU A 115 -4.21 -0.90 10.15
C LEU A 115 -2.86 -0.74 9.44
N GLU A 116 -2.60 -1.55 8.42
CA GLU A 116 -1.40 -1.45 7.60
C GLU A 116 -1.31 -0.08 6.90
N ASN A 117 -2.43 0.42 6.35
CA ASN A 117 -2.47 1.77 5.76
C ASN A 117 -2.18 2.86 6.80
N ILE A 118 -2.73 2.77 8.00
CA ILE A 118 -2.48 3.73 9.08
C ILE A 118 -1.00 3.72 9.47
N VAL A 119 -0.41 2.54 9.62
CA VAL A 119 1.02 2.40 9.95
C VAL A 119 1.90 2.98 8.84
N ALA A 120 1.58 2.71 7.56
CA ALA A 120 2.31 3.28 6.43
C ALA A 120 2.32 4.81 6.46
N ILE A 121 1.15 5.42 6.62
CA ILE A 121 1.02 6.89 6.66
C ILE A 121 1.74 7.47 7.87
N GLU A 122 1.66 6.82 9.03
CA GLU A 122 2.36 7.28 10.24
C GLU A 122 3.89 7.20 10.10
N LEU A 123 4.42 6.15 9.47
CA LEU A 123 5.85 6.03 9.17
C LEU A 123 6.32 7.16 8.23
N LEU A 124 5.56 7.41 7.16
CA LEU A 124 5.84 8.50 6.22
C LEU A 124 5.77 9.88 6.93
N ARG A 125 4.76 10.10 7.78
CA ARG A 125 4.61 11.32 8.57
C ARG A 125 5.79 11.56 9.52
N ARG A 126 6.35 10.49 10.07
CA ARG A 126 7.57 10.55 10.91
C ARG A 126 8.84 10.75 10.11
N GLY A 127 8.76 10.81 8.78
CA GLY A 127 9.89 11.05 7.89
C GLY A 127 10.75 9.82 7.63
N TYR A 128 10.19 8.61 7.74
CA TYR A 128 10.84 7.41 7.27
C TYR A 128 10.69 7.27 5.75
N GLU A 129 11.71 6.76 5.11
CA GLU A 129 11.60 6.12 3.81
C GLU A 129 11.05 4.72 4.02
N VAL A 130 9.92 4.41 3.37
CA VAL A 130 9.17 3.18 3.63
C VAL A 130 9.23 2.26 2.42
N TYR A 131 9.47 0.99 2.67
CA TYR A 131 9.53 -0.07 1.66
C TYR A 131 8.77 -1.31 2.11
N VAL A 132 8.25 -2.09 1.17
CA VAL A 132 7.76 -3.45 1.42
C VAL A 132 8.96 -4.40 1.39
N GLY A 133 9.25 -5.06 2.48
CA GLY A 133 10.37 -5.99 2.59
C GLY A 133 10.06 -7.32 1.92
N ILE A 134 11.04 -7.87 1.19
CA ILE A 134 10.97 -9.23 0.68
C ILE A 134 12.18 -10.00 1.20
N LEU A 135 11.91 -11.07 1.93
CA LEU A 135 12.94 -12.00 2.40
C LEU A 135 12.68 -13.39 1.79
N TYR A 136 13.47 -13.77 0.79
CA TYR A 136 13.24 -14.96 -0.04
C TYR A 136 11.86 -14.88 -0.72
N LYS A 137 10.88 -15.66 -0.24
CA LYS A 137 9.48 -15.67 -0.74
C LYS A 137 8.48 -15.07 0.25
N LYS A 138 8.97 -14.59 1.41
CA LYS A 138 8.12 -14.00 2.45
C LYS A 138 8.15 -12.49 2.36
N GLU A 139 7.00 -11.89 2.58
CA GLU A 139 6.84 -10.45 2.68
C GLU A 139 7.02 -10.00 4.12
N ILE A 140 7.63 -8.83 4.29
CA ILE A 140 7.64 -8.04 5.51
C ILE A 140 6.90 -6.77 5.17
N ASP A 141 5.87 -6.42 5.91
CA ASP A 141 4.99 -5.30 5.54
C ASP A 141 5.78 -4.02 5.39
N PHE A 142 6.68 -3.71 6.32
CA PHE A 142 7.51 -2.52 6.21
C PHE A 142 8.97 -2.73 6.57
N VAL A 143 9.84 -2.19 5.72
CA VAL A 143 11.21 -1.82 6.03
C VAL A 143 11.24 -0.30 6.04
N ALA A 144 11.39 0.31 7.21
CA ALA A 144 11.40 1.75 7.36
C ALA A 144 12.81 2.23 7.72
N VAL A 145 13.31 3.20 6.94
CA VAL A 145 14.67 3.73 7.06
C VAL A 145 14.63 5.23 7.28
N LYS A 146 15.37 5.71 8.26
CA LYS A 146 15.51 7.14 8.53
C LYS A 146 16.92 7.43 9.02
N ARG A 147 17.71 8.15 8.22
CA ARG A 147 19.15 8.37 8.49
C ARG A 147 19.91 7.06 8.70
N SER A 148 20.42 6.82 9.93
CA SER A 148 21.09 5.58 10.32
C SER A 148 20.16 4.54 10.94
N GLU A 149 18.90 4.88 11.19
CA GLU A 149 17.91 3.97 11.76
C GLU A 149 17.29 3.12 10.67
N LYS A 150 17.10 1.85 10.96
CA LYS A 150 16.31 0.92 10.17
C LYS A 150 15.46 0.09 11.13
N ILE A 151 14.20 -0.09 10.79
CA ILE A 151 13.28 -0.96 11.55
C ILE A 151 12.49 -1.84 10.58
N TYR A 152 12.09 -3.00 11.07
CA TYR A 152 11.21 -3.92 10.37
C TYR A 152 9.89 -4.02 11.11
N ILE A 153 8.80 -3.98 10.37
CA ILE A 153 7.46 -3.99 10.98
C ILE A 153 6.58 -4.99 10.23
N GLN A 154 5.91 -5.83 11.00
CA GLN A 154 4.80 -6.65 10.56
C GLN A 154 3.52 -6.11 11.18
N VAL A 155 2.42 -6.07 10.44
CA VAL A 155 1.15 -5.52 10.88
C VAL A 155 0.07 -6.60 10.82
N SER A 156 -0.66 -6.79 11.91
CA SER A 156 -1.73 -7.78 11.98
C SER A 156 -2.95 -7.20 12.69
N ASP A 157 -4.14 -7.57 12.23
CA ASP A 157 -5.37 -7.20 12.92
C ASP A 157 -5.48 -7.91 14.27
N ASN A 158 -5.18 -9.19 14.30
CA ASN A 158 -5.32 -10.04 15.49
C ASN A 158 -4.15 -11.02 15.61
N ILE A 159 -3.51 -11.03 16.76
CA ILE A 159 -2.42 -11.96 17.13
C ILE A 159 -2.73 -12.76 18.40
N SER A 160 -3.98 -12.83 18.85
CA SER A 160 -4.37 -13.58 20.05
C SER A 160 -4.21 -15.10 19.88
N GLU A 161 -4.30 -15.61 18.65
CA GLU A 161 -4.08 -17.01 18.36
C GLU A 161 -2.59 -17.29 18.10
N GLU A 162 -2.04 -18.33 18.77
CA GLU A 162 -0.63 -18.75 18.65
C GLU A 162 -0.18 -18.92 17.20
N LYS A 163 -0.96 -19.62 16.39
CA LYS A 163 -0.64 -19.82 14.96
C LYS A 163 -0.52 -18.51 14.16
N THR A 164 -1.38 -17.54 14.47
CA THR A 164 -1.33 -16.22 13.83
C THR A 164 -0.11 -15.46 14.30
N PHE A 165 0.16 -15.45 15.60
CA PHE A 165 1.35 -14.83 16.16
C PHE A 165 2.65 -15.41 15.55
N GLU A 166 2.80 -16.74 15.57
CA GLU A 166 3.96 -17.41 14.95
C GLU A 166 4.12 -17.05 13.47
N ARG A 167 3.02 -17.01 12.71
CA ARG A 167 3.05 -16.64 11.28
C ARG A 167 3.58 -15.22 11.07
N GLU A 168 3.16 -14.26 11.89
CA GLU A 168 3.59 -12.85 11.78
C GLU A 168 5.02 -12.63 12.27
N VAL A 169 5.45 -13.36 13.29
CA VAL A 169 6.80 -13.25 13.86
C VAL A 169 7.85 -14.01 13.03
N ALA A 170 7.52 -15.15 12.47
CA ALA A 170 8.46 -16.03 11.78
C ALA A 170 9.26 -15.33 10.64
N PRO A 171 8.68 -14.47 9.80
CA PRO A 171 9.46 -13.74 8.79
C PRO A 171 10.50 -12.80 9.42
N LEU A 172 10.13 -12.11 10.51
CA LEU A 172 11.01 -11.16 11.20
C LEU A 172 12.21 -11.87 11.85
N LEU A 173 12.00 -13.03 12.45
CA LEU A 173 13.06 -13.85 13.06
C LEU A 173 14.08 -14.38 12.04
N GLN A 174 13.72 -14.48 10.78
CA GLN A 174 14.63 -14.90 9.71
C GLN A 174 15.57 -13.78 9.24
N ILE A 175 15.32 -12.54 9.63
CA ILE A 175 16.18 -11.39 9.30
C ILE A 175 17.41 -11.41 10.24
N LYS A 176 18.58 -11.71 9.67
CA LYS A 176 19.83 -11.89 10.43
C LYS A 176 20.62 -10.58 10.60
N ASP A 177 19.94 -9.52 11.00
CA ASP A 177 20.61 -8.27 11.37
C ASP A 177 20.15 -7.79 12.75
N ALA A 178 20.86 -6.80 13.31
CA ALA A 178 20.63 -6.28 14.65
C ALA A 178 19.57 -5.17 14.71
N TYR A 179 18.92 -4.84 13.60
CA TYR A 179 17.92 -3.78 13.59
C TYR A 179 16.64 -4.21 14.31
N PRO A 180 15.95 -3.28 14.97
CA PRO A 180 14.69 -3.57 15.67
C PRO A 180 13.62 -4.16 14.74
N LYS A 181 12.86 -5.08 15.30
CA LYS A 181 11.76 -5.79 14.62
C LYS A 181 10.52 -5.69 15.49
N TYR A 182 9.42 -5.26 14.89
CA TYR A 182 8.17 -5.00 15.59
C TYR A 182 7.01 -5.74 14.95
N VAL A 183 6.08 -6.20 15.77
CA VAL A 183 4.73 -6.58 15.35
C VAL A 183 3.79 -5.51 15.89
N ILE A 184 2.99 -4.90 15.02
CA ILE A 184 1.95 -3.93 15.39
C ILE A 184 0.61 -4.63 15.19
N ALA A 185 -0.18 -4.73 16.27
CA ALA A 185 -1.48 -5.39 16.22
C ALA A 185 -2.52 -4.64 17.06
N ARG A 186 -3.80 -4.85 16.76
CA ARG A 186 -4.91 -4.32 17.58
C ARG A 186 -5.15 -5.14 18.85
N THR A 187 -4.82 -6.41 18.83
CA THR A 187 -4.95 -7.31 19.99
C THR A 187 -3.59 -7.58 20.60
N ARG A 188 -3.59 -7.98 21.88
CA ARG A 188 -2.40 -8.47 22.57
C ARG A 188 -2.28 -9.96 22.34
N HIS A 189 -1.06 -10.47 22.38
CA HIS A 189 -0.76 -11.86 22.57
C HIS A 189 -0.40 -12.02 24.05
N ASP A 190 -1.22 -12.73 24.79
CA ASP A 190 -0.97 -13.04 26.18
C ASP A 190 -0.16 -14.35 26.23
N GLU A 191 1.05 -14.30 26.80
CA GLU A 191 1.91 -15.46 27.06
C GLU A 191 1.36 -16.30 28.21
#